data_e7c103b001e13df53e94d9d8959e3392
#
_entry.id   e7c103b001e13df53e94d9d8959e3392
#
_cell.length_a   1.000
_cell.length_b   1.000
_cell.length_c   1.000
_cell.angle_alpha   90.00
_cell.angle_beta   90.00
_cell.angle_gamma   90.00
#
_symmetry.space_group_name_H-M   'P 1'
#
loop_
_entity.id
_entity.type
_entity.pdbx_description
1 polymer ?
#
loop_
_entity_poly.entity_id
_entity_poly.type
_entity_poly.pdbx_seq_one_letter_code
_entity_poly.pdbx_strand_id
1 'polypeptide(L)'
;YNDTLETFSKSTRKNIAKTYDMGVRVKTIDTSKIDEFVKLLEDTATNKNFIIRPASYYKKMVDLMNDYITLYIAYIDTNLYYDYVWNALENTKKELKALENQMKKINIGDKIKRHHEELTNKINKLTKELEDATNLRKTNKEINIGALMSVFTGCEGITFMSGTSSSYKGFNPKYAFYREHIEDSIKRHLKYVNFYGISLDLDKNGPYYGIYELKKGFNPEIIELIGEFDYVINPIVYYGYKLALKGYRLMKKIRK
;
A
#
# COMPACT_ATOMS: atom_id res chain seq x y z
N TYR A 1 19.60 -3.91 -5.17
CA TYR A 1 18.51 -3.30 -4.39
C TYR A 1 19.03 -2.33 -3.31
N ASN A 2 20.10 -2.68 -2.58
CA ASN A 2 20.61 -1.83 -1.48
C ASN A 2 21.00 -0.43 -1.97
N ASP A 3 21.69 -0.32 -3.10
CA ASP A 3 22.06 0.96 -3.71
C ASP A 3 20.81 1.78 -4.08
N THR A 4 19.78 1.11 -4.60
CA THR A 4 18.49 1.74 -4.91
C THR A 4 17.77 2.20 -3.65
N LEU A 5 17.83 1.43 -2.56
CA LEU A 5 17.23 1.79 -1.28
C LEU A 5 17.80 3.11 -0.72
N GLU A 6 19.08 3.37 -0.92
CA GLU A 6 19.74 4.60 -0.45
C GLU A 6 19.20 5.85 -1.14
N THR A 7 18.67 5.73 -2.36
CA THR A 7 18.07 6.85 -3.08
C THR A 7 16.71 7.29 -2.52
N PHE A 8 16.04 6.40 -1.75
CA PHE A 8 14.72 6.70 -1.18
C PHE A 8 14.81 7.70 -0.04
N SER A 9 13.73 8.47 0.17
CA SER A 9 13.64 9.36 1.32
C SER A 9 13.81 8.58 2.63
N LYS A 10 14.38 9.25 3.65
CA LYS A 10 14.56 8.65 5.00
C LYS A 10 13.24 8.14 5.59
N SER A 11 12.13 8.85 5.35
CA SER A 11 10.80 8.44 5.80
C SER A 11 10.33 7.16 5.09
N THR A 12 10.53 7.05 3.79
CA THR A 12 10.18 5.85 3.01
C THR A 12 10.98 4.63 3.47
N ARG A 13 12.29 4.77 3.67
CA ARG A 13 13.12 3.67 4.22
C ARG A 13 12.63 3.20 5.59
N LYS A 14 12.29 4.14 6.49
CA LYS A 14 11.69 3.82 7.80
C LYS A 14 10.34 3.12 7.68
N ASN A 15 9.49 3.58 6.76
CA ASN A 15 8.18 2.98 6.55
C ASN A 15 8.28 1.57 5.96
N ILE A 16 9.21 1.33 5.02
CA ILE A 16 9.49 -0.01 4.52
C ILE A 16 9.90 -0.91 5.68
N ALA A 17 10.93 -0.52 6.46
CA ALA A 17 11.39 -1.31 7.60
C ALA A 17 10.25 -1.60 8.58
N LYS A 18 9.52 -0.57 9.01
CA LYS A 18 8.39 -0.70 9.92
C LYS A 18 7.31 -1.66 9.40
N THR A 19 7.00 -1.62 8.10
CA THR A 19 6.01 -2.51 7.49
C THR A 19 6.43 -3.98 7.66
N TYR A 20 7.69 -4.30 7.42
CA TYR A 20 8.22 -5.66 7.61
C TYR A 20 8.35 -6.04 9.09
N ASP A 21 8.74 -5.11 9.96
CA ASP A 21 8.81 -5.32 11.42
C ASP A 21 7.42 -5.66 11.98
N MET A 22 6.36 -5.02 11.46
CA MET A 22 4.96 -5.32 11.80
C MET A 22 4.45 -6.65 11.23
N GLY A 23 5.30 -7.49 10.65
CA GLY A 23 4.94 -8.80 10.15
C GLY A 23 4.30 -8.81 8.76
N VAL A 24 4.29 -7.69 8.02
CA VAL A 24 3.81 -7.68 6.64
C VAL A 24 4.79 -8.43 5.75
N ARG A 25 4.26 -9.32 4.91
CA ARG A 25 5.01 -10.09 3.92
C ARG A 25 4.26 -10.07 2.60
N VAL A 26 4.96 -10.35 1.52
CA VAL A 26 4.37 -10.41 0.18
C VAL A 26 4.66 -11.80 -0.41
N LYS A 27 3.66 -12.35 -1.08
CA LYS A 27 3.78 -13.61 -1.82
C LYS A 27 3.20 -13.41 -3.22
N THR A 28 3.74 -14.14 -4.18
CA THR A 28 3.13 -14.28 -5.49
C THR A 28 2.02 -15.32 -5.45
N ILE A 29 1.01 -15.13 -6.29
CA ILE A 29 -0.09 -16.07 -6.46
C ILE A 29 -0.30 -16.37 -7.94
N ASP A 30 -0.89 -17.50 -8.24
CA ASP A 30 -1.38 -17.88 -9.55
C ASP A 30 -2.89 -17.56 -9.72
N THR A 31 -3.43 -17.88 -10.90
CA THR A 31 -4.82 -17.61 -11.23
C THR A 31 -5.84 -18.45 -10.45
N SER A 32 -5.41 -19.51 -9.74
CA SER A 32 -6.30 -20.29 -8.85
C SER A 32 -6.80 -19.47 -7.67
N LYS A 33 -6.05 -18.43 -7.29
CA LYS A 33 -6.37 -17.50 -6.18
C LYS A 33 -6.86 -16.14 -6.65
N ILE A 34 -7.32 -16.04 -7.90
CA ILE A 34 -7.74 -14.76 -8.49
C ILE A 34 -8.92 -14.11 -7.73
N ASP A 35 -9.79 -14.90 -7.12
CA ASP A 35 -10.93 -14.40 -6.36
C ASP A 35 -10.48 -13.67 -5.08
N GLU A 36 -9.44 -14.19 -4.40
CA GLU A 36 -8.82 -13.51 -3.25
C GLU A 36 -8.23 -12.15 -3.66
N PHE A 37 -7.54 -12.13 -4.82
CA PHE A 37 -6.97 -10.92 -5.40
C PHE A 37 -8.04 -9.88 -5.69
N VAL A 38 -9.12 -10.28 -6.37
CA VAL A 38 -10.22 -9.39 -6.77
C VAL A 38 -10.94 -8.83 -5.55
N LYS A 39 -11.19 -9.65 -4.53
CA LYS A 39 -11.81 -9.20 -3.27
C LYS A 39 -11.04 -8.04 -2.61
N LEU A 40 -9.70 -8.06 -2.64
CA LEU A 40 -8.89 -6.99 -2.11
C LEU A 40 -8.91 -5.72 -2.97
N LEU A 41 -9.10 -5.88 -4.31
CA LEU A 41 -9.35 -4.75 -5.19
C LEU A 41 -10.73 -4.13 -4.94
N GLU A 42 -11.76 -4.95 -4.69
CA GLU A 42 -13.15 -4.50 -4.41
C GLU A 42 -13.22 -3.62 -3.17
N ASP A 43 -12.51 -3.96 -2.10
CA ASP A 43 -12.46 -3.14 -0.89
C ASP A 43 -11.94 -1.72 -1.22
N THR A 44 -10.88 -1.62 -2.01
CA THR A 44 -10.39 -0.31 -2.46
C THR A 44 -11.36 0.38 -3.41
N ALA A 45 -11.99 -0.34 -4.33
CA ALA A 45 -12.91 0.21 -5.32
C ALA A 45 -14.15 0.81 -4.66
N THR A 46 -14.72 0.11 -3.68
CA THR A 46 -15.84 0.58 -2.87
C THR A 46 -15.51 1.88 -2.16
N ASN A 47 -14.35 1.94 -1.49
CA ASN A 47 -13.91 3.11 -0.74
C ASN A 47 -13.58 4.32 -1.63
N LYS A 48 -13.14 4.09 -2.88
CA LYS A 48 -12.75 5.14 -3.83
C LYS A 48 -13.75 5.36 -4.96
N ASN A 49 -14.88 4.63 -4.93
CA ASN A 49 -15.99 4.79 -5.85
C ASN A 49 -15.64 4.60 -7.33
N PHE A 50 -14.88 3.55 -7.65
CA PHE A 50 -14.65 3.12 -9.02
C PHE A 50 -15.11 1.67 -9.23
N ILE A 51 -15.28 1.27 -10.50
CA ILE A 51 -15.75 -0.06 -10.87
C ILE A 51 -14.53 -0.91 -11.25
N ILE A 52 -14.42 -2.10 -10.68
CA ILE A 52 -13.47 -3.12 -11.13
C ILE A 52 -14.14 -4.11 -12.07
N ARG A 53 -13.32 -4.84 -12.80
CA ARG A 53 -13.78 -5.93 -13.68
C ARG A 53 -13.99 -7.20 -12.86
N PRO A 54 -14.80 -8.14 -13.36
CA PRO A 54 -14.98 -9.43 -12.69
C PRO A 54 -13.70 -10.28 -12.70
N ALA A 55 -13.61 -11.24 -11.79
CA ALA A 55 -12.44 -12.12 -11.64
C ALA A 55 -12.07 -12.85 -12.96
N SER A 56 -13.07 -13.25 -13.75
CA SER A 56 -12.86 -13.87 -15.06
C SER A 56 -12.09 -13.00 -16.06
N TYR A 57 -12.25 -11.68 -15.98
CA TYR A 57 -11.47 -10.74 -16.80
C TYR A 57 -9.99 -10.77 -16.43
N TYR A 58 -9.67 -10.68 -15.14
CA TYR A 58 -8.29 -10.70 -14.66
C TYR A 58 -7.64 -12.06 -14.90
N LYS A 59 -8.38 -13.15 -14.68
CA LYS A 59 -7.90 -14.50 -14.99
C LYS A 59 -7.52 -14.62 -16.46
N LYS A 60 -8.39 -14.22 -17.37
CA LYS A 60 -8.11 -14.24 -18.81
C LYS A 60 -6.90 -13.38 -19.19
N MET A 61 -6.76 -12.20 -18.56
CA MET A 61 -5.62 -11.32 -18.80
C MET A 61 -4.30 -11.98 -18.38
N VAL A 62 -4.26 -12.59 -17.20
CA VAL A 62 -3.07 -13.32 -16.71
C VAL A 62 -2.79 -14.54 -17.58
N ASP A 63 -3.80 -15.34 -17.93
CA ASP A 63 -3.64 -16.54 -18.77
C ASP A 63 -3.05 -16.19 -20.18
N LEU A 64 -3.44 -15.02 -20.74
CA LEU A 64 -2.95 -14.57 -22.05
C LEU A 64 -1.55 -13.91 -21.99
N MET A 65 -1.18 -13.33 -20.84
CA MET A 65 0.03 -12.54 -20.66
C MET A 65 0.92 -13.10 -19.55
N ASN A 66 0.87 -14.40 -19.34
CA ASN A 66 1.47 -15.10 -18.19
C ASN A 66 2.89 -14.65 -17.84
N ASP A 67 3.78 -14.57 -18.84
CA ASP A 67 5.20 -14.21 -18.63
C ASP A 67 5.41 -12.73 -18.27
N TYR A 68 4.41 -11.91 -18.54
CA TYR A 68 4.46 -10.46 -18.32
C TYR A 68 3.73 -9.98 -17.07
N ILE A 69 2.89 -10.81 -16.47
CA ILE A 69 2.09 -10.43 -15.31
C ILE A 69 2.49 -11.22 -14.07
N THR A 70 2.71 -10.52 -12.97
CA THR A 70 2.86 -11.12 -11.65
C THR A 70 1.79 -10.56 -10.72
N LEU A 71 1.07 -11.47 -10.05
CA LEU A 71 0.11 -11.13 -9.02
C LEU A 71 0.76 -11.30 -7.63
N TYR A 72 0.64 -10.27 -6.81
CA TYR A 72 1.14 -10.27 -5.44
C TYR A 72 -0.01 -10.11 -4.45
N ILE A 73 0.09 -10.81 -3.34
CA ILE A 73 -0.73 -10.60 -2.14
C ILE A 73 0.18 -10.18 -1.00
N ALA A 74 -0.13 -9.05 -0.37
CA ALA A 74 0.45 -8.69 0.91
C ALA A 74 -0.39 -9.28 2.03
N TYR A 75 0.26 -9.88 3.00
CA TYR A 75 -0.39 -10.48 4.17
C TYR A 75 0.34 -10.11 5.45
N ILE A 76 -0.37 -10.18 6.57
CA ILE A 76 0.19 -10.10 7.91
C ILE A 76 0.50 -11.52 8.37
N ASP A 77 1.75 -11.82 8.69
CA ASP A 77 2.09 -12.95 9.53
C ASP A 77 1.74 -12.59 10.98
N THR A 78 0.74 -13.26 11.52
CA THR A 78 0.17 -12.91 12.82
C THR A 78 1.09 -13.22 14.00
N ASN A 79 2.03 -14.17 13.84
CA ASN A 79 3.06 -14.44 14.85
C ASN A 79 4.07 -13.30 14.89
N LEU A 80 4.58 -12.88 13.71
CA LEU A 80 5.52 -11.76 13.64
C LEU A 80 4.90 -10.46 14.14
N TYR A 81 3.62 -10.23 13.84
CA TYR A 81 2.91 -9.06 14.36
C TYR A 81 2.77 -9.10 15.88
N TYR A 82 2.41 -10.26 16.43
CA TYR A 82 2.35 -10.43 17.88
C TYR A 82 3.71 -10.14 18.53
N ASP A 83 4.79 -10.71 18.00
CA ASP A 83 6.13 -10.52 18.53
C ASP A 83 6.57 -9.05 18.44
N TYR A 84 6.21 -8.36 17.37
CA TYR A 84 6.47 -6.92 17.21
C TYR A 84 5.79 -6.12 18.33
N VAL A 85 4.49 -6.34 18.57
CA VAL A 85 3.72 -5.61 19.59
C VAL A 85 4.21 -5.98 20.99
N TRP A 86 4.47 -7.26 21.25
CA TRP A 86 5.02 -7.74 22.52
C TRP A 86 6.36 -7.05 22.84
N ASN A 87 7.29 -7.07 21.91
CA ASN A 87 8.60 -6.45 22.09
C ASN A 87 8.49 -4.92 22.31
N ALA A 88 7.59 -4.24 21.58
CA ALA A 88 7.34 -2.83 21.77
C ALA A 88 6.79 -2.52 23.17
N LEU A 89 5.87 -3.34 23.67
CA LEU A 89 5.30 -3.21 25.01
C LEU A 89 6.36 -3.42 26.10
N GLU A 90 7.13 -4.50 26.01
CA GLU A 90 8.17 -4.81 27.01
C GLU A 90 9.29 -3.77 27.04
N ASN A 91 9.72 -3.26 25.87
CA ASN A 91 10.68 -2.19 25.80
C ASN A 91 10.15 -0.88 26.40
N THR A 92 8.87 -0.55 26.15
CA THR A 92 8.24 0.66 26.71
C THR A 92 8.08 0.53 28.25
N LYS A 93 7.74 -0.65 28.77
CA LYS A 93 7.70 -0.90 30.23
C LYS A 93 9.07 -0.74 30.88
N LYS A 94 10.13 -1.24 30.25
CA LYS A 94 11.53 -1.06 30.73
C LYS A 94 11.92 0.41 30.76
N GLU A 95 11.55 1.18 29.73
CA GLU A 95 11.82 2.61 29.64
C GLU A 95 11.08 3.38 30.76
N LEU A 96 9.79 3.08 30.99
CA LEU A 96 9.00 3.68 32.06
C LEU A 96 9.63 3.39 33.43
N LYS A 97 10.00 2.14 33.72
CA LYS A 97 10.66 1.76 34.97
C LYS A 97 11.98 2.49 35.20
N ALA A 98 12.79 2.67 34.13
CA ALA A 98 14.02 3.42 34.20
C ALA A 98 13.76 4.92 34.53
N LEU A 99 12.74 5.51 33.90
CA LEU A 99 12.31 6.88 34.15
C LEU A 99 11.79 7.06 35.59
N GLU A 100 10.98 6.17 36.10
CA GLU A 100 10.49 6.17 37.48
C GLU A 100 11.62 6.09 38.52
N ASN A 101 12.66 5.29 38.24
CA ASN A 101 13.85 5.23 39.09
C ASN A 101 14.65 6.54 39.08
N GLN A 102 14.70 7.26 37.94
CA GLN A 102 15.28 8.60 37.89
C GLN A 102 14.46 9.63 38.66
N MET A 103 13.11 9.55 38.56
CA MET A 103 12.19 10.44 39.28
C MET A 103 12.31 10.36 40.81
N LYS A 104 12.76 9.23 41.34
CA LYS A 104 13.03 9.06 42.78
C LYS A 104 14.27 9.81 43.26
N LYS A 105 15.16 10.20 42.35
CA LYS A 105 16.50 10.75 42.67
C LYS A 105 16.62 12.25 42.42
N ILE A 106 15.72 12.87 41.68
CA ILE A 106 15.85 14.25 41.18
C ILE A 106 14.55 15.01 41.35
N ASN A 107 14.62 16.32 41.56
CA ASN A 107 13.44 17.19 41.57
C ASN A 107 12.76 17.19 40.20
N ILE A 108 11.49 16.81 40.13
CA ILE A 108 10.78 16.42 38.94
C ILE A 108 10.29 17.66 38.18
N GLY A 109 10.97 18.02 37.08
CA GLY A 109 10.49 19.06 36.15
C GLY A 109 9.32 18.58 35.27
N ASP A 110 8.52 19.51 34.73
CA ASP A 110 7.33 19.21 33.93
C ASP A 110 7.59 18.40 32.66
N LYS A 111 8.81 18.48 32.12
CA LYS A 111 9.22 17.66 30.96
C LYS A 111 9.25 16.18 31.31
N ILE A 112 9.74 15.82 32.47
CA ILE A 112 9.81 14.43 32.97
C ILE A 112 8.40 13.89 33.23
N LYS A 113 7.53 14.70 33.85
CA LYS A 113 6.13 14.33 34.09
C LYS A 113 5.40 14.03 32.77
N ARG A 114 5.54 14.91 31.76
CA ARG A 114 4.96 14.70 30.43
C ARG A 114 5.46 13.42 29.77
N HIS A 115 6.76 13.17 29.84
CA HIS A 115 7.33 11.95 29.27
C HIS A 115 6.83 10.69 29.99
N HIS A 116 6.67 10.71 31.31
CA HIS A 116 6.06 9.63 32.09
C HIS A 116 4.62 9.36 31.63
N GLU A 117 3.83 10.41 31.46
CA GLU A 117 2.44 10.30 30.96
C GLU A 117 2.39 9.74 29.53
N GLU A 118 3.25 10.20 28.64
CA GLU A 118 3.37 9.68 27.28
C GLU A 118 3.69 8.18 27.25
N LEU A 119 4.65 7.71 28.07
CA LEU A 119 4.99 6.30 28.18
C LEU A 119 3.84 5.47 28.77
N THR A 120 3.14 5.99 29.79
CA THR A 120 1.98 5.32 30.38
C THR A 120 0.86 5.16 29.35
N ASN A 121 0.53 6.21 28.61
CA ASN A 121 -0.46 6.18 27.53
C ASN A 121 -0.06 5.22 26.40
N LYS A 122 1.22 5.17 26.06
CA LYS A 122 1.76 4.23 25.06
C LYS A 122 1.63 2.78 25.54
N ILE A 123 1.90 2.48 26.80
CA ILE A 123 1.71 1.14 27.39
C ILE A 123 0.23 0.73 27.30
N ASN A 124 -0.70 1.59 27.69
CA ASN A 124 -2.13 1.32 27.63
C ASN A 124 -2.58 0.99 26.20
N LYS A 125 -2.08 1.75 25.21
CA LYS A 125 -2.35 1.50 23.80
C LYS A 125 -1.77 0.16 23.33
N LEU A 126 -0.50 -0.11 23.64
CA LEU A 126 0.17 -1.36 23.25
C LEU A 126 -0.44 -2.59 23.92
N THR A 127 -0.98 -2.46 25.12
CA THR A 127 -1.68 -3.57 25.81
C THR A 127 -2.93 -3.96 25.03
N LYS A 128 -3.75 -2.99 24.61
CA LYS A 128 -4.93 -3.27 23.75
C LYS A 128 -4.52 -3.87 22.41
N GLU A 129 -3.50 -3.30 21.79
CA GLU A 129 -2.97 -3.80 20.51
C GLU A 129 -2.44 -5.24 20.63
N LEU A 130 -1.86 -5.60 21.79
CA LEU A 130 -1.40 -6.97 22.06
C LEU A 130 -2.58 -7.95 22.24
N GLU A 131 -3.68 -7.52 22.85
CA GLU A 131 -4.91 -8.32 22.94
C GLU A 131 -5.46 -8.61 21.53
N ASP A 132 -5.54 -7.58 20.67
CA ASP A 132 -5.96 -7.72 19.29
C ASP A 132 -5.02 -8.65 18.51
N ALA A 133 -3.70 -8.47 18.61
CA ALA A 133 -2.71 -9.32 17.97
C ALA A 133 -2.80 -10.78 18.46
N THR A 134 -3.08 -10.99 19.76
CA THR A 134 -3.30 -12.32 20.35
C THR A 134 -4.52 -13.00 19.75
N ASN A 135 -5.61 -12.27 19.58
CA ASN A 135 -6.85 -12.80 19.00
C ASN A 135 -6.65 -13.13 17.51
N LEU A 136 -5.99 -12.25 16.75
CA LEU A 136 -5.65 -12.50 15.34
C LEU A 136 -4.80 -13.77 15.19
N ARG A 137 -3.79 -13.94 16.03
CA ARG A 137 -2.89 -15.11 16.01
C ARG A 137 -3.61 -16.43 16.31
N LYS A 138 -4.64 -16.40 17.20
CA LYS A 138 -5.43 -17.59 17.51
C LYS A 138 -6.34 -18.02 16.37
N THR A 139 -6.83 -17.07 15.58
CA THR A 139 -7.83 -17.33 14.53
C THR A 139 -7.22 -17.52 13.15
N ASN A 140 -6.11 -16.86 12.87
CA ASN A 140 -5.49 -16.84 11.54
C ASN A 140 -3.97 -16.88 11.65
N LYS A 141 -3.33 -17.72 10.83
CA LYS A 141 -1.87 -17.70 10.68
C LYS A 141 -1.42 -16.54 9.78
N GLU A 142 -2.19 -16.27 8.74
CA GLU A 142 -1.96 -15.21 7.77
C GLU A 142 -3.27 -14.46 7.49
N ILE A 143 -3.19 -13.16 7.30
CA ILE A 143 -4.33 -12.31 6.93
C ILE A 143 -3.96 -11.52 5.68
N ASN A 144 -4.64 -11.78 4.55
CA ASN A 144 -4.43 -11.05 3.31
C ASN A 144 -4.95 -9.61 3.44
N ILE A 145 -4.08 -8.62 3.20
CA ILE A 145 -4.37 -7.20 3.44
C ILE A 145 -4.20 -6.31 2.21
N GLY A 146 -3.70 -6.86 1.11
CA GLY A 146 -3.56 -6.10 -0.12
C GLY A 146 -3.24 -6.98 -1.30
N ALA A 147 -3.47 -6.43 -2.49
CA ALA A 147 -3.22 -7.05 -3.78
C ALA A 147 -2.51 -6.06 -4.71
N LEU A 148 -1.54 -6.54 -5.49
CA LEU A 148 -0.86 -5.78 -6.54
C LEU A 148 -0.74 -6.65 -7.79
N MET A 149 -1.09 -6.09 -8.94
CA MET A 149 -0.76 -6.62 -10.25
C MET A 149 0.38 -5.79 -10.82
N SER A 150 1.49 -6.45 -11.13
CA SER A 150 2.61 -5.87 -11.86
C SER A 150 2.68 -6.41 -13.28
N VAL A 151 3.03 -5.54 -14.22
CA VAL A 151 3.27 -5.90 -15.61
C VAL A 151 4.75 -5.67 -15.90
N PHE A 152 5.43 -6.67 -16.41
CA PHE A 152 6.85 -6.62 -16.76
C PHE A 152 7.00 -6.71 -18.28
N THR A 153 7.42 -5.62 -18.89
CA THR A 153 7.70 -5.56 -20.35
C THR A 153 9.18 -5.82 -20.61
N GLY A 154 9.62 -5.69 -21.87
CA GLY A 154 11.03 -5.91 -22.22
C GLY A 154 12.02 -4.91 -21.58
N CYS A 155 11.56 -3.77 -21.10
CA CYS A 155 12.43 -2.73 -20.54
C CYS A 155 11.94 -2.14 -19.20
N GLU A 156 10.68 -2.34 -18.82
CA GLU A 156 10.13 -1.73 -17.60
C GLU A 156 9.23 -2.68 -16.81
N GLY A 157 9.24 -2.52 -15.47
CA GLY A 157 8.26 -3.09 -14.58
C GLY A 157 7.24 -2.02 -14.16
N ILE A 158 5.96 -2.31 -14.33
CA ILE A 158 4.86 -1.37 -14.11
C ILE A 158 4.01 -1.83 -12.94
N THR A 159 3.78 -0.99 -11.93
CA THR A 159 2.77 -1.23 -10.89
C THR A 159 1.39 -0.91 -11.45
N PHE A 160 0.76 -1.88 -12.11
CA PHE A 160 -0.43 -1.65 -12.95
C PHE A 160 -1.69 -1.34 -12.14
N MET A 161 -2.01 -2.17 -11.15
CA MET A 161 -3.14 -1.90 -10.24
C MET A 161 -2.90 -2.49 -8.86
N SER A 162 -3.47 -1.85 -7.84
CA SER A 162 -3.37 -2.32 -6.46
C SER A 162 -4.63 -2.03 -5.65
N GLY A 163 -4.93 -2.91 -4.74
CA GLY A 163 -5.96 -2.74 -3.71
C GLY A 163 -5.40 -3.03 -2.32
N THR A 164 -5.98 -2.40 -1.31
CA THR A 164 -5.59 -2.61 0.10
C THR A 164 -6.82 -2.65 0.98
N SER A 165 -6.85 -3.55 1.94
CA SER A 165 -7.95 -3.64 2.90
C SER A 165 -8.05 -2.39 3.73
N SER A 166 -9.28 -1.86 3.83
CA SER A 166 -9.60 -0.69 4.63
C SER A 166 -9.42 -0.94 6.13
N SER A 167 -9.64 -2.18 6.58
CA SER A 167 -9.51 -2.60 7.97
C SER A 167 -8.06 -2.64 8.46
N TYR A 168 -7.09 -2.80 7.54
CA TYR A 168 -5.67 -2.97 7.86
C TYR A 168 -4.78 -1.87 7.30
N LYS A 169 -5.31 -0.65 7.10
CA LYS A 169 -4.57 0.50 6.55
C LYS A 169 -3.28 0.83 7.32
N GLY A 170 -3.27 0.63 8.64
CA GLY A 170 -2.12 0.92 9.49
C GLY A 170 -0.87 0.11 9.18
N PHE A 171 -1.01 -1.05 8.53
CA PHE A 171 0.10 -1.92 8.13
C PHE A 171 0.82 -1.45 6.85
N ASN A 172 0.25 -0.47 6.12
CA ASN A 172 0.86 0.16 4.95
C ASN A 172 1.43 -0.81 3.89
N PRO A 173 0.66 -1.81 3.40
CA PRO A 173 1.17 -2.86 2.51
C PRO A 173 1.78 -2.35 1.20
N LYS A 174 1.47 -1.10 0.81
CA LYS A 174 2.04 -0.49 -0.40
C LYS A 174 3.55 -0.34 -0.35
N TYR A 175 4.15 -0.10 0.82
CA TYR A 175 5.60 -0.05 0.95
C TYR A 175 6.25 -1.43 0.69
N ALA A 176 5.62 -2.50 1.15
CA ALA A 176 6.06 -3.85 0.84
C ALA A 176 5.88 -4.17 -0.66
N PHE A 177 4.75 -3.81 -1.26
CA PHE A 177 4.54 -4.01 -2.69
C PHE A 177 5.56 -3.30 -3.58
N TYR A 178 5.85 -2.03 -3.29
CA TYR A 178 6.80 -1.28 -4.10
C TYR A 178 8.22 -1.82 -3.93
N ARG A 179 8.58 -2.27 -2.73
CA ARG A 179 9.83 -2.97 -2.51
C ARG A 179 9.94 -4.23 -3.36
N GLU A 180 8.97 -5.16 -3.26
CA GLU A 180 8.99 -6.42 -4.02
C GLU A 180 8.99 -6.16 -5.54
N HIS A 181 8.19 -5.21 -6.01
CA HIS A 181 8.15 -4.84 -7.41
C HIS A 181 9.51 -4.32 -7.93
N ILE A 182 10.20 -3.49 -7.14
CA ILE A 182 11.54 -2.99 -7.46
C ILE A 182 12.54 -4.16 -7.47
N GLU A 183 12.52 -5.02 -6.45
CA GLU A 183 13.41 -6.18 -6.37
C GLU A 183 13.22 -7.13 -7.55
N ASP A 184 11.97 -7.40 -7.94
CA ASP A 184 11.68 -8.25 -9.09
C ASP A 184 12.07 -7.59 -10.42
N SER A 185 11.90 -6.28 -10.54
CA SER A 185 12.39 -5.52 -11.71
C SER A 185 13.91 -5.62 -11.85
N ILE A 186 14.63 -5.52 -10.74
CA ILE A 186 16.11 -5.67 -10.70
C ILE A 186 16.52 -7.10 -11.08
N LYS A 187 15.86 -8.13 -10.51
CA LYS A 187 16.13 -9.54 -10.83
C LYS A 187 15.88 -9.87 -12.31
N ARG A 188 14.90 -9.20 -12.92
CA ARG A 188 14.59 -9.31 -14.36
C ARG A 188 15.49 -8.45 -15.24
N HIS A 189 16.45 -7.73 -14.68
CA HIS A 189 17.37 -6.81 -15.39
C HIS A 189 16.63 -5.73 -16.18
N LEU A 190 15.49 -5.24 -15.69
CA LEU A 190 14.73 -4.19 -16.33
C LEU A 190 15.40 -2.83 -16.15
N LYS A 191 15.30 -2.00 -17.18
CA LYS A 191 15.92 -0.67 -17.20
C LYS A 191 15.17 0.34 -16.34
N TYR A 192 13.84 0.19 -16.25
CA TYR A 192 12.95 1.13 -15.57
C TYR A 192 11.98 0.46 -14.62
N VAL A 193 11.65 1.17 -13.55
CA VAL A 193 10.53 0.86 -12.65
C VAL A 193 9.49 1.97 -12.79
N ASN A 194 8.29 1.63 -13.24
CA ASN A 194 7.20 2.55 -13.48
C ASN A 194 6.13 2.42 -12.40
N PHE A 195 5.97 3.44 -11.58
CA PHE A 195 4.94 3.48 -10.54
C PHE A 195 3.55 3.91 -11.07
N TYR A 196 3.38 3.91 -12.40
CA TYR A 196 2.15 4.35 -13.05
C TYR A 196 1.81 5.83 -12.79
N GLY A 197 0.66 6.28 -13.32
CA GLY A 197 0.25 7.68 -13.28
C GLY A 197 0.06 8.28 -11.87
N ILE A 198 0.22 9.59 -11.80
CA ILE A 198 -0.20 10.43 -10.68
C ILE A 198 -1.25 11.45 -11.18
N SER A 199 -2.06 11.97 -10.27
CA SER A 199 -2.94 13.10 -10.58
C SER A 199 -2.13 14.37 -10.79
N LEU A 200 -2.57 15.22 -11.73
CA LEU A 200 -2.06 16.58 -11.87
C LEU A 200 -2.54 17.50 -10.73
N ASP A 201 -3.61 17.12 -10.04
CA ASP A 201 -4.09 17.82 -8.85
C ASP A 201 -3.25 17.36 -7.65
N LEU A 202 -2.33 18.24 -7.26
CA LEU A 202 -1.40 18.04 -6.14
C LEU A 202 -1.82 18.85 -4.90
N ASP A 203 -3.09 19.23 -4.78
CA ASP A 203 -3.60 19.85 -3.55
C ASP A 203 -3.38 18.90 -2.37
N LYS A 204 -2.72 19.44 -1.32
CA LYS A 204 -2.39 18.69 -0.11
C LYS A 204 -3.62 18.12 0.62
N ASN A 205 -4.76 18.76 0.46
CA ASN A 205 -6.04 18.31 1.01
C ASN A 205 -6.83 17.44 0.03
N GLY A 206 -6.33 17.25 -1.19
CA GLY A 206 -6.97 16.48 -2.24
C GLY A 206 -6.88 14.97 -2.02
N PRO A 207 -7.81 14.19 -2.58
CA PRO A 207 -7.91 12.74 -2.37
C PRO A 207 -6.73 11.96 -2.97
N TYR A 208 -5.96 12.55 -3.87
CA TYR A 208 -4.84 11.94 -4.59
C TYR A 208 -3.47 12.28 -4.02
N TYR A 209 -3.38 13.29 -3.12
CA TYR A 209 -2.11 13.74 -2.57
C TYR A 209 -1.34 12.63 -1.83
N GLY A 210 -2.03 11.78 -1.07
CA GLY A 210 -1.38 10.68 -0.35
C GLY A 210 -0.69 9.65 -1.25
N ILE A 211 -1.20 9.41 -2.48
CA ILE A 211 -0.53 8.51 -3.43
C ILE A 211 0.68 9.19 -4.08
N TYR A 212 0.60 10.49 -4.34
CA TYR A 212 1.73 11.28 -4.80
C TYR A 212 2.87 11.27 -3.79
N GLU A 213 2.60 11.58 -2.52
CA GLU A 213 3.60 11.59 -1.44
C GLU A 213 4.24 10.20 -1.24
N LEU A 214 3.43 9.13 -1.31
CA LEU A 214 3.95 7.76 -1.25
C LEU A 214 4.96 7.51 -2.37
N LYS A 215 4.59 7.80 -3.64
CA LYS A 215 5.45 7.57 -4.80
C LYS A 215 6.70 8.46 -4.75
N LYS A 216 6.54 9.74 -4.44
CA LYS A 216 7.63 10.72 -4.29
C LYS A 216 8.71 10.23 -3.33
N GLY A 217 8.32 9.54 -2.27
CA GLY A 217 9.27 9.01 -1.29
C GLY A 217 10.27 7.98 -1.83
N PHE A 218 9.94 7.34 -2.95
CA PHE A 218 10.84 6.43 -3.69
C PHE A 218 11.75 7.16 -4.67
N ASN A 219 11.71 8.50 -4.69
CA ASN A 219 12.54 9.37 -5.52
C ASN A 219 12.44 9.10 -7.04
N PRO A 220 11.22 8.93 -7.61
CA PRO A 220 11.06 8.73 -9.04
C PRO A 220 11.24 10.04 -9.81
N GLU A 221 11.62 9.93 -11.06
CA GLU A 221 11.46 10.99 -12.05
C GLU A 221 9.99 11.08 -12.49
N ILE A 222 9.44 12.28 -12.58
CA ILE A 222 8.10 12.52 -13.09
C ILE A 222 8.21 12.83 -14.58
N ILE A 223 7.61 11.98 -15.42
CA ILE A 223 7.62 12.13 -16.88
C ILE A 223 6.24 12.56 -17.33
N GLU A 224 6.16 13.70 -18.00
CA GLU A 224 4.96 14.15 -18.67
C GLU A 224 4.89 13.52 -20.07
N LEU A 225 3.82 12.75 -20.33
CA LEU A 225 3.58 12.14 -21.63
C LEU A 225 2.85 13.13 -22.54
N ILE A 226 3.04 12.99 -23.85
CA ILE A 226 2.44 13.90 -24.85
C ILE A 226 0.91 13.87 -24.88
N GLY A 227 0.27 12.95 -24.15
CA GLY A 227 -1.18 12.78 -24.08
C GLY A 227 -1.73 11.77 -25.07
N GLU A 228 -3.06 11.75 -25.16
CA GLU A 228 -3.79 10.87 -26.07
C GLU A 228 -4.25 11.64 -27.30
N PHE A 229 -4.12 11.04 -28.47
CA PHE A 229 -4.54 11.61 -29.75
C PHE A 229 -5.56 10.69 -30.41
N ASP A 230 -6.69 11.26 -30.83
CA ASP A 230 -7.70 10.56 -31.60
C ASP A 230 -7.43 10.74 -33.10
N TYR A 231 -7.17 9.68 -33.84
CA TYR A 231 -7.22 9.71 -35.30
C TYR A 231 -8.64 9.43 -35.78
N VAL A 232 -9.30 10.48 -36.28
CA VAL A 232 -10.73 10.42 -36.65
C VAL A 232 -10.90 9.85 -38.06
N ILE A 233 -11.26 8.57 -38.18
CA ILE A 233 -11.53 7.91 -39.47
C ILE A 233 -12.88 8.39 -40.05
N ASN A 234 -13.93 8.44 -39.21
CA ASN A 234 -15.25 8.90 -39.61
C ASN A 234 -15.77 9.95 -38.61
N PRO A 235 -15.83 11.24 -39.01
CA PRO A 235 -16.23 12.32 -38.10
C PRO A 235 -17.65 12.16 -37.54
N ILE A 236 -18.60 11.66 -38.32
CA ILE A 236 -20.00 11.51 -37.89
C ILE A 236 -20.10 10.51 -36.75
N VAL A 237 -19.49 9.34 -36.92
CA VAL A 237 -19.47 8.28 -35.90
C VAL A 237 -18.72 8.75 -34.66
N TYR A 238 -17.58 9.43 -34.83
CA TYR A 238 -16.77 9.93 -33.73
C TYR A 238 -17.50 10.95 -32.86
N TYR A 239 -18.11 11.96 -33.47
CA TYR A 239 -18.86 12.97 -32.70
C TYR A 239 -20.14 12.41 -32.11
N GLY A 240 -20.83 11.48 -32.81
CA GLY A 240 -21.97 10.75 -32.27
C GLY A 240 -21.62 9.93 -31.03
N TYR A 241 -20.48 9.23 -31.06
CA TYR A 241 -19.94 8.50 -29.91
C TYR A 241 -19.58 9.42 -28.74
N LYS A 242 -18.90 10.56 -29.00
CA LYS A 242 -18.59 11.55 -27.94
C LYS A 242 -19.85 12.12 -27.30
N LEU A 243 -20.89 12.38 -28.08
CA LEU A 243 -22.17 12.88 -27.57
C LEU A 243 -22.86 11.81 -26.69
N ALA A 244 -22.91 10.57 -27.15
CA ALA A 244 -23.45 9.43 -26.39
C ALA A 244 -22.71 9.22 -25.06
N LEU A 245 -21.38 9.29 -25.06
CA LEU A 245 -20.58 9.21 -23.83
C LEU A 245 -20.88 10.35 -22.86
N LYS A 246 -21.06 11.57 -23.36
CA LYS A 246 -21.42 12.72 -22.52
C LYS A 246 -22.78 12.52 -21.88
N GLY A 247 -23.77 12.05 -22.64
CA GLY A 247 -25.10 11.71 -22.15
C GLY A 247 -25.07 10.60 -21.09
N TYR A 248 -24.33 9.52 -21.34
CA TYR A 248 -24.14 8.44 -20.38
C TYR A 248 -23.52 8.92 -19.05
N ARG A 249 -22.49 9.76 -19.11
CA ARG A 249 -21.85 10.33 -17.92
C ARG A 249 -22.79 11.23 -17.12
N LEU A 250 -23.64 12.01 -17.78
CA LEU A 250 -24.69 12.83 -17.15
C LEU A 250 -25.73 11.96 -16.44
N MET A 251 -26.26 10.92 -17.11
CA MET A 251 -27.21 9.99 -16.51
C MET A 251 -26.63 9.26 -15.28
N LYS A 252 -25.34 8.92 -15.31
CA LYS A 252 -24.65 8.29 -14.17
C LYS A 252 -24.49 9.24 -12.98
N LYS A 253 -24.39 10.58 -13.22
CA LYS A 253 -24.35 11.59 -12.14
C LYS A 253 -25.72 11.80 -11.50
N ILE A 254 -26.81 11.66 -12.24
CA ILE A 254 -28.19 11.85 -11.75
C ILE A 254 -28.67 10.62 -10.96
N ARG A 255 -28.12 9.43 -11.23
CA ARG A 255 -28.46 8.18 -10.51
C ARG A 255 -27.69 7.97 -9.20
N LYS A 256 -26.87 8.91 -8.81
CA LYS A 256 -26.17 8.97 -7.51
C LYS A 256 -26.81 10.02 -6.61
#